data_aaf8fa8cd180a185b8be4807006c08b5
#
_entry.id   aaf8fa8cd180a185b8be4807006c08b5
#
_cell.length_a   1.000
_cell.length_b   1.000
_cell.length_c   1.000
_cell.angle_alpha   90.00
_cell.angle_beta   90.00
_cell.angle_gamma   90.00
#
_symmetry.space_group_name_H-M   'P 1'
#
loop_
_entity.id
_entity.type
_entity.pdbx_description
1 polymer ?
#
loop_
_entity_poly.entity_id
_entity_poly.type
_entity_poly.pdbx_seq_one_letter_code
_entity_poly.pdbx_strand_id
1 'polypeptide(L)'
;MKKNIPPFIFLSILTWICISNIGCYMTTFRRSDHATLTYFREKGLDATISYYMSEGRKIRYASIGNDSLPAILMIHGAPSSLNINQRLLADSVLLHHAKLYAIDRPGYGYSGLGHSVTSIERQARMIIPLLENIRKRHKKIVVEGISFGGPIAIKIAALRPDLIDGILLGAPAIAPGQETYFDISYPMRVPILKYIFPRMLVVATDEKWAHRRELEALLPDWASIRVPIIYIQGENDEIVNPKTTPAFASARLINVPSLEIIMIPNQRHFLTYPQHKLLVTKLVEMLKKVQ
;
A
#
# COMPACT_ATOMS: atom_id res chain seq x y z
N MET A 1 53.64 -11.14 -4.08
CA MET A 1 53.13 -10.33 -2.92
C MET A 1 51.64 -10.13 -3.08
N LYS A 2 50.79 -10.83 -2.31
CA LYS A 2 49.33 -10.56 -2.27
C LYS A 2 49.14 -9.31 -1.41
N LYS A 3 48.73 -8.19 -2.02
CA LYS A 3 48.33 -6.99 -1.29
C LYS A 3 46.99 -7.31 -0.61
N ASN A 4 47.00 -7.53 0.70
CA ASN A 4 45.79 -7.66 1.49
C ASN A 4 45.07 -6.29 1.50
N ILE A 5 43.84 -6.26 1.03
CA ILE A 5 42.97 -5.06 1.12
C ILE A 5 42.71 -4.82 2.62
N PRO A 6 42.97 -3.62 3.13
CA PRO A 6 42.68 -3.31 4.54
C PRO A 6 41.21 -3.59 4.89
N PRO A 7 40.91 -4.16 6.07
CA PRO A 7 39.55 -4.58 6.42
C PRO A 7 38.49 -3.44 6.40
N PHE A 8 38.93 -2.19 6.65
CA PHE A 8 38.02 -1.05 6.57
C PHE A 8 37.62 -0.70 5.11
N ILE A 9 38.53 -0.91 4.13
CA ILE A 9 38.21 -0.73 2.70
C ILE A 9 37.25 -1.84 2.24
N PHE A 10 37.49 -3.06 2.68
CA PHE A 10 36.56 -4.17 2.38
C PHE A 10 35.18 -3.92 2.96
N LEU A 11 35.09 -3.43 4.20
CA LEU A 11 33.83 -3.09 4.86
C LEU A 11 33.12 -1.93 4.14
N SER A 12 33.83 -0.88 3.73
CA SER A 12 33.25 0.25 3.00
C SER A 12 32.76 -0.14 1.60
N ILE A 13 33.46 -1.04 0.90
CA ILE A 13 33.01 -1.58 -0.40
C ILE A 13 31.76 -2.44 -0.23
N LEU A 14 31.72 -3.32 0.79
CA LEU A 14 30.55 -4.13 1.10
C LEU A 14 29.32 -3.25 1.45
N THR A 15 29.51 -2.24 2.26
CA THR A 15 28.48 -1.26 2.62
C THR A 15 27.99 -0.50 1.38
N TRP A 16 28.90 -0.08 0.50
CA TRP A 16 28.53 0.61 -0.75
C TRP A 16 27.77 -0.31 -1.72
N ILE A 17 28.19 -1.59 -1.85
CA ILE A 17 27.47 -2.60 -2.66
C ILE A 17 26.08 -2.85 -2.09
N CYS A 18 25.93 -2.98 -0.78
CA CYS A 18 24.62 -3.18 -0.14
C CYS A 18 23.71 -1.95 -0.35
N ILE A 19 24.21 -0.74 -0.15
CA ILE A 19 23.44 0.49 -0.37
C ILE A 19 23.07 0.64 -1.85
N SER A 20 23.97 0.32 -2.78
CA SER A 20 23.71 0.38 -4.22
C SER A 20 22.67 -0.64 -4.64
N ASN A 21 22.70 -1.87 -4.12
CA ASN A 21 21.70 -2.89 -4.39
C ASN A 21 20.33 -2.53 -3.81
N ILE A 22 20.27 -2.00 -2.58
CA ILE A 22 19.04 -1.48 -1.98
C ILE A 22 18.51 -0.31 -2.81
N GLY A 23 19.37 0.62 -3.24
CA GLY A 23 19.03 1.73 -4.12
C GLY A 23 18.45 1.25 -5.45
N CYS A 24 19.07 0.27 -6.09
CA CYS A 24 18.61 -0.33 -7.34
C CYS A 24 17.25 -1.04 -7.16
N TYR A 25 17.08 -1.81 -6.08
CA TYR A 25 15.80 -2.44 -5.75
C TYR A 25 14.70 -1.40 -5.51
N MET A 26 15.00 -0.31 -4.81
CA MET A 26 14.04 0.77 -4.54
C MET A 26 13.66 1.56 -5.79
N THR A 27 14.56 1.71 -6.78
CA THR A 27 14.23 2.37 -8.07
C THR A 27 13.22 1.57 -8.88
N THR A 28 13.13 0.24 -8.71
CA THR A 28 12.12 -0.57 -9.39
C THR A 28 10.70 -0.20 -8.96
N PHE A 29 10.52 0.30 -7.75
CA PHE A 29 9.21 0.77 -7.24
C PHE A 29 8.89 2.22 -7.63
N ARG A 30 9.88 3.04 -8.04
CA ARG A 30 9.67 4.43 -8.47
C ARG A 30 9.89 4.57 -9.96
N ARG A 31 8.95 4.10 -10.77
CA ARG A 31 9.01 4.28 -12.22
C ARG A 31 8.43 5.65 -12.60
N SER A 32 9.10 6.33 -13.56
CA SER A 32 8.58 7.57 -14.15
C SER A 32 7.22 7.34 -14.83
N ASP A 33 6.51 8.43 -15.12
CA ASP A 33 5.26 8.36 -15.88
C ASP A 33 5.48 7.66 -17.22
N HIS A 34 6.52 8.06 -17.94
CA HIS A 34 6.90 7.44 -19.20
C HIS A 34 7.14 5.93 -19.04
N ALA A 35 7.97 5.50 -18.09
CA ALA A 35 8.26 4.09 -17.89
C ALA A 35 7.03 3.28 -17.43
N THR A 36 6.14 3.91 -16.64
CA THR A 36 4.87 3.30 -16.22
C THR A 36 3.93 3.11 -17.39
N LEU A 37 3.75 4.14 -18.22
CA LEU A 37 2.89 4.10 -19.41
C LEU A 37 3.45 3.14 -20.48
N THR A 38 4.78 3.09 -20.66
CA THR A 38 5.43 2.14 -21.58
C THR A 38 5.13 0.68 -21.18
N TYR A 39 5.18 0.34 -19.89
CA TYR A 39 4.82 -0.99 -19.40
C TYR A 39 3.40 -1.42 -19.81
N PHE A 40 2.43 -0.51 -19.73
CA PHE A 40 1.05 -0.82 -20.15
C PHE A 40 0.89 -0.86 -21.66
N ARG A 41 1.54 0.06 -22.39
CA ARG A 41 1.52 0.10 -23.83
C ARG A 41 2.10 -1.17 -24.47
N GLU A 42 3.19 -1.70 -23.94
CA GLU A 42 3.78 -2.99 -24.36
C GLU A 42 2.83 -4.18 -24.18
N LYS A 43 1.80 -4.03 -23.33
CA LYS A 43 0.73 -5.01 -23.14
C LYS A 43 -0.55 -4.72 -23.92
N GLY A 44 -0.51 -3.72 -24.81
CA GLY A 44 -1.69 -3.27 -25.57
C GLY A 44 -2.75 -2.57 -24.72
N LEU A 45 -2.35 -2.00 -23.58
CA LEU A 45 -3.27 -1.40 -22.62
C LEU A 45 -3.09 0.12 -22.60
N ASP A 46 -4.21 0.85 -22.59
CA ASP A 46 -4.24 2.31 -22.50
C ASP A 46 -4.45 2.74 -21.03
N ALA A 47 -3.36 3.12 -20.40
CA ALA A 47 -3.35 3.61 -19.02
C ALA A 47 -3.12 5.12 -18.99
N THR A 48 -3.67 5.78 -17.98
CA THR A 48 -3.48 7.21 -17.74
C THR A 48 -2.76 7.43 -16.43
N ILE A 49 -1.76 8.31 -16.42
CA ILE A 49 -1.17 8.86 -15.20
C ILE A 49 -1.71 10.26 -14.99
N SER A 50 -2.27 10.50 -13.82
CA SER A 50 -2.87 11.79 -13.45
C SER A 50 -2.39 12.25 -12.09
N TYR A 51 -2.63 13.54 -11.84
CA TYR A 51 -2.26 14.19 -10.59
C TYR A 51 -3.40 15.08 -10.11
N TYR A 52 -3.54 15.18 -8.79
CA TYR A 52 -4.40 16.17 -8.15
C TYR A 52 -3.65 16.85 -7.00
N MET A 53 -4.16 17.99 -6.56
CA MET A 53 -3.61 18.71 -5.41
C MET A 53 -4.40 18.34 -4.16
N SER A 54 -3.70 18.02 -3.07
CA SER A 54 -4.28 17.79 -1.76
C SER A 54 -3.33 18.32 -0.68
N GLU A 55 -3.82 19.19 0.19
CA GLU A 55 -3.04 19.86 1.24
C GLU A 55 -1.71 20.46 0.74
N GLY A 56 -1.76 21.15 -0.40
CA GLY A 56 -0.58 21.76 -1.03
C GLY A 56 0.41 20.78 -1.66
N ARG A 57 0.08 19.48 -1.72
CA ARG A 57 0.91 18.43 -2.30
C ARG A 57 0.27 17.87 -3.57
N LYS A 58 1.09 17.71 -4.59
CA LYS A 58 0.72 17.00 -5.82
C LYS A 58 0.71 15.50 -5.56
N ILE A 59 -0.43 14.84 -5.74
CA ILE A 59 -0.64 13.41 -5.53
C ILE A 59 -0.82 12.73 -6.87
N ARG A 60 -0.02 11.67 -7.12
CA ARG A 60 -0.03 10.90 -8.37
C ARG A 60 -0.91 9.66 -8.25
N TYR A 61 -1.64 9.36 -9.32
CA TYR A 61 -2.33 8.08 -9.46
C TYR A 61 -2.30 7.59 -10.91
N ALA A 62 -2.45 6.29 -11.08
CA ALA A 62 -2.66 5.64 -12.38
C ALA A 62 -4.12 5.18 -12.47
N SER A 63 -4.68 5.19 -13.69
CA SER A 63 -5.99 4.59 -13.97
C SER A 63 -5.99 3.87 -15.31
N ILE A 64 -6.77 2.78 -15.38
CA ILE A 64 -6.89 1.95 -16.57
C ILE A 64 -8.24 1.21 -16.58
N GLY A 65 -8.84 1.04 -17.74
CA GLY A 65 -10.12 0.33 -17.94
C GLY A 65 -11.29 1.24 -18.25
N ASN A 66 -12.49 0.67 -18.24
CA ASN A 66 -13.71 1.31 -18.74
C ASN A 66 -14.46 2.07 -17.63
N ASP A 67 -14.80 3.32 -17.86
CA ASP A 67 -15.54 4.19 -16.93
C ASP A 67 -16.97 3.71 -16.60
N SER A 68 -17.57 2.84 -17.44
CA SER A 68 -18.90 2.30 -17.17
C SER A 68 -18.94 1.18 -16.12
N LEU A 69 -17.79 0.62 -15.76
CA LEU A 69 -17.66 -0.46 -14.78
C LEU A 69 -17.52 0.09 -13.36
N PRO A 70 -17.71 -0.74 -12.31
CA PRO A 70 -17.28 -0.43 -10.94
C PRO A 70 -15.82 -0.03 -10.86
N ALA A 71 -15.40 0.63 -9.78
CA ALA A 71 -14.01 1.03 -9.57
C ALA A 71 -13.32 0.21 -8.49
N ILE A 72 -12.01 -0.02 -8.66
CA ILE A 72 -11.12 -0.51 -7.60
C ILE A 72 -10.01 0.52 -7.40
N LEU A 73 -9.85 1.03 -6.18
CA LEU A 73 -8.70 1.84 -5.77
C LEU A 73 -7.72 1.00 -4.96
N MET A 74 -6.47 0.93 -5.39
CA MET A 74 -5.38 0.20 -4.75
C MET A 74 -4.46 1.13 -3.98
N ILE A 75 -4.31 0.90 -2.65
CA ILE A 75 -3.48 1.67 -1.72
C ILE A 75 -2.30 0.80 -1.27
N HIS A 76 -1.11 1.13 -1.72
CA HIS A 76 0.10 0.34 -1.46
C HIS A 76 0.59 0.41 -0.01
N GLY A 77 1.42 -0.58 0.40
CA GLY A 77 2.13 -0.63 1.67
C GLY A 77 3.36 0.28 1.76
N ALA A 78 4.25 0.02 2.72
CA ALA A 78 5.48 0.76 2.97
C ALA A 78 6.70 -0.17 3.09
N PRO A 79 7.85 0.14 2.47
CA PRO A 79 8.05 1.15 1.43
C PRO A 79 7.56 0.67 0.06
N SER A 80 6.84 1.51 -0.70
CA SER A 80 6.37 1.12 -2.03
C SER A 80 5.91 2.35 -2.86
N SER A 81 5.23 2.11 -3.98
CA SER A 81 4.53 3.08 -4.82
C SER A 81 3.40 2.40 -5.58
N LEU A 82 2.63 3.15 -6.38
CA LEU A 82 1.58 2.59 -7.24
C LEU A 82 2.10 1.47 -8.17
N ASN A 83 3.40 1.47 -8.48
CA ASN A 83 4.00 0.50 -9.40
C ASN A 83 4.04 -0.94 -8.85
N ILE A 84 3.87 -1.15 -7.54
CA ILE A 84 3.71 -2.49 -6.99
C ILE A 84 2.44 -3.18 -7.52
N ASN A 85 1.42 -2.39 -7.84
CA ASN A 85 0.13 -2.85 -8.34
C ASN A 85 0.07 -2.96 -9.87
N GLN A 86 1.18 -2.67 -10.61
CA GLN A 86 1.18 -2.65 -12.07
C GLN A 86 0.71 -3.97 -12.70
N ARG A 87 0.95 -5.11 -12.04
CA ARG A 87 0.49 -6.42 -12.51
C ARG A 87 -1.02 -6.60 -12.35
N LEU A 88 -1.59 -6.12 -11.23
CA LEU A 88 -3.05 -6.10 -11.01
C LEU A 88 -3.72 -5.11 -11.97
N LEU A 89 -3.14 -3.92 -12.16
CA LEU A 89 -3.63 -2.92 -13.12
C LEU A 89 -3.64 -3.44 -14.57
N ALA A 90 -2.78 -4.40 -14.92
CA ALA A 90 -2.71 -5.01 -16.25
C ALA A 90 -3.46 -6.35 -16.34
N ASP A 91 -4.19 -6.75 -15.30
CA ASP A 91 -4.88 -8.04 -15.29
C ASP A 91 -6.19 -7.97 -16.09
N SER A 92 -6.30 -8.82 -17.13
CA SER A 92 -7.44 -8.81 -18.05
C SER A 92 -8.76 -9.19 -17.36
N VAL A 93 -8.72 -10.07 -16.33
CA VAL A 93 -9.92 -10.44 -15.57
C VAL A 93 -10.43 -9.26 -14.77
N LEU A 94 -9.54 -8.54 -14.07
CA LEU A 94 -9.93 -7.33 -13.34
C LEU A 94 -10.45 -6.24 -14.29
N LEU A 95 -9.77 -6.00 -15.42
CA LEU A 95 -10.17 -4.99 -16.42
C LEU A 95 -11.52 -5.29 -17.08
N HIS A 96 -11.93 -6.55 -17.13
CA HIS A 96 -13.27 -6.94 -17.57
C HIS A 96 -14.35 -6.57 -16.55
N HIS A 97 -14.02 -6.51 -15.26
CA HIS A 97 -14.98 -6.29 -14.16
C HIS A 97 -14.93 -4.90 -13.54
N ALA A 98 -13.83 -4.16 -13.69
CA ALA A 98 -13.65 -2.86 -13.04
C ALA A 98 -12.73 -1.90 -13.82
N LYS A 99 -12.93 -0.61 -13.60
CA LYS A 99 -11.88 0.38 -13.82
C LYS A 99 -10.96 0.39 -12.60
N LEU A 100 -9.65 0.31 -12.87
CA LEU A 100 -8.63 0.15 -11.85
C LEU A 100 -7.90 1.46 -11.63
N TYR A 101 -7.66 1.79 -10.37
CA TYR A 101 -6.91 2.95 -9.92
C TYR A 101 -5.83 2.49 -8.94
N ALA A 102 -4.64 3.06 -9.03
CA ALA A 102 -3.59 2.90 -8.02
C ALA A 102 -2.96 4.25 -7.71
N ILE A 103 -2.69 4.52 -6.45
CA ILE A 103 -2.18 5.80 -5.97
C ILE A 103 -0.75 5.67 -5.45
N ASP A 104 0.09 6.67 -5.68
CA ASP A 104 1.27 6.89 -4.86
C ASP A 104 0.83 7.57 -3.56
N ARG A 105 0.95 6.88 -2.40
CA ARG A 105 0.63 7.48 -1.10
C ARG A 105 1.47 8.73 -0.85
N PRO A 106 0.99 9.72 -0.07
CA PRO A 106 1.77 10.90 0.31
C PRO A 106 3.13 10.52 0.90
N GLY A 107 4.21 11.09 0.35
CA GLY A 107 5.59 10.79 0.72
C GLY A 107 6.29 9.73 -0.13
N TYR A 108 5.55 9.04 -1.01
CA TYR A 108 6.09 7.99 -1.88
C TYR A 108 5.97 8.33 -3.37
N GLY A 109 6.67 7.55 -4.20
CA GLY A 109 6.61 7.64 -5.66
C GLY A 109 6.83 9.06 -6.18
N TYR A 110 5.82 9.62 -6.82
CA TYR A 110 5.78 11.01 -7.28
C TYR A 110 4.81 11.90 -6.48
N SER A 111 4.36 11.41 -5.31
CA SER A 111 3.53 12.15 -4.36
C SER A 111 4.35 12.78 -3.23
N GLY A 112 5.47 13.47 -3.58
CA GLY A 112 6.35 14.14 -2.63
C GLY A 112 7.32 13.21 -1.92
N LEU A 113 8.05 12.37 -2.68
CA LEU A 113 9.02 11.41 -2.15
C LEU A 113 10.00 12.03 -1.14
N GLY A 114 10.07 11.43 0.04
CA GLY A 114 10.96 11.85 1.13
C GLY A 114 10.36 12.87 2.09
N HIS A 115 9.13 13.33 1.83
CA HIS A 115 8.37 14.20 2.74
C HIS A 115 7.27 13.39 3.43
N SER A 116 7.61 12.77 4.54
CA SER A 116 6.74 11.84 5.27
C SER A 116 5.42 12.49 5.70
N VAL A 117 4.34 11.72 5.60
CA VAL A 117 3.04 12.00 6.25
C VAL A 117 2.76 10.81 7.15
N THR A 118 3.10 10.91 8.42
CA THR A 118 3.03 9.79 9.36
C THR A 118 1.62 9.52 9.87
N SER A 119 0.73 10.50 9.83
CA SER A 119 -0.64 10.34 10.29
C SER A 119 -1.49 9.56 9.28
N ILE A 120 -2.10 8.47 9.73
CA ILE A 120 -3.04 7.64 8.98
C ILE A 120 -4.25 8.46 8.56
N GLU A 121 -4.80 9.25 9.48
CA GLU A 121 -5.94 10.12 9.18
C GLU A 121 -5.61 11.16 8.11
N ARG A 122 -4.45 11.81 8.23
CA ARG A 122 -4.04 12.81 7.24
C ARG A 122 -3.85 12.18 5.86
N GLN A 123 -3.23 11.00 5.77
CA GLN A 123 -3.13 10.29 4.49
C GLN A 123 -4.51 9.94 3.93
N ALA A 124 -5.44 9.46 4.76
CA ALA A 124 -6.82 9.19 4.36
C ALA A 124 -7.49 10.46 3.80
N ARG A 125 -7.41 11.60 4.51
CA ARG A 125 -7.94 12.90 4.04
C ARG A 125 -7.32 13.36 2.73
N MET A 126 -6.04 13.10 2.52
CA MET A 126 -5.36 13.43 1.26
C MET A 126 -5.80 12.54 0.09
N ILE A 127 -6.29 11.33 0.34
CA ILE A 127 -6.77 10.38 -0.68
C ILE A 127 -8.27 10.56 -0.99
N ILE A 128 -9.07 11.01 -0.04
CA ILE A 128 -10.51 11.23 -0.18
C ILE A 128 -10.88 12.03 -1.45
N PRO A 129 -10.22 13.12 -1.83
CA PRO A 129 -10.55 13.85 -3.07
C PRO A 129 -10.48 13.02 -4.33
N LEU A 130 -9.58 12.03 -4.41
CA LEU A 130 -9.55 11.08 -5.51
C LEU A 130 -10.80 10.18 -5.50
N LEU A 131 -11.18 9.64 -4.35
CA LEU A 131 -12.38 8.80 -4.20
C LEU A 131 -13.67 9.59 -4.52
N GLU A 132 -13.76 10.84 -4.12
CA GLU A 132 -14.87 11.73 -4.50
C GLU A 132 -14.98 11.91 -6.01
N ASN A 133 -13.85 12.05 -6.68
CA ASN A 133 -13.82 12.13 -8.14
C ASN A 133 -14.19 10.80 -8.80
N ILE A 134 -13.72 9.66 -8.26
CA ILE A 134 -14.08 8.32 -8.71
C ILE A 134 -15.59 8.10 -8.51
N ARG A 135 -16.16 8.45 -7.36
CA ARG A 135 -17.59 8.27 -7.03
C ARG A 135 -18.53 9.02 -7.99
N LYS A 136 -18.11 10.14 -8.55
CA LYS A 136 -18.90 10.86 -9.58
C LYS A 136 -19.12 10.04 -10.86
N ARG A 137 -18.25 9.07 -11.14
CA ARG A 137 -18.26 8.27 -12.38
C ARG A 137 -18.70 6.82 -12.14
N HIS A 138 -18.48 6.30 -10.93
CA HIS A 138 -18.66 4.89 -10.62
C HIS A 138 -19.65 4.71 -9.47
N LYS A 139 -20.67 3.88 -9.69
CA LYS A 139 -21.71 3.58 -8.68
C LYS A 139 -21.17 2.73 -7.52
N LYS A 140 -20.15 1.91 -7.79
CA LYS A 140 -19.55 0.98 -6.82
C LYS A 140 -18.04 1.15 -6.78
N ILE A 141 -17.49 1.24 -5.58
CA ILE A 141 -16.06 1.40 -5.34
C ILE A 141 -15.60 0.39 -4.29
N VAL A 142 -14.64 -0.44 -4.68
CA VAL A 142 -13.89 -1.31 -3.77
C VAL A 142 -12.53 -0.70 -3.52
N VAL A 143 -12.07 -0.70 -2.27
CA VAL A 143 -10.72 -0.26 -1.91
C VAL A 143 -9.89 -1.47 -1.51
N GLU A 144 -8.72 -1.63 -2.14
CA GLU A 144 -7.69 -2.57 -1.71
C GLU A 144 -6.65 -1.81 -0.89
N GLY A 145 -6.37 -2.30 0.32
CA GLY A 145 -5.32 -1.77 1.18
C GLY A 145 -4.32 -2.86 1.58
N ILE A 146 -3.09 -2.76 1.06
CA ILE A 146 -2.02 -3.72 1.40
C ILE A 146 -1.14 -3.17 2.52
N SER A 147 -0.85 -3.99 3.54
CA SER A 147 0.06 -3.66 4.64
C SER A 147 -0.32 -2.32 5.28
N PHE A 148 0.54 -1.28 5.25
CA PHE A 148 0.25 0.07 5.71
C PHE A 148 -0.92 0.75 4.97
N GLY A 149 -1.27 0.31 3.76
CA GLY A 149 -2.47 0.77 3.05
C GLY A 149 -3.77 0.32 3.71
N GLY A 150 -3.74 -0.76 4.50
CA GLY A 150 -4.90 -1.31 5.20
C GLY A 150 -5.54 -0.34 6.20
N PRO A 151 -4.82 0.17 7.21
CA PRO A 151 -5.37 1.14 8.16
C PRO A 151 -5.82 2.45 7.50
N ILE A 152 -5.20 2.85 6.37
CA ILE A 152 -5.65 4.01 5.61
C ILE A 152 -7.02 3.73 4.96
N ALA A 153 -7.22 2.53 4.37
CA ALA A 153 -8.51 2.13 3.80
C ALA A 153 -9.62 2.11 4.87
N ILE A 154 -9.35 1.57 6.06
CA ILE A 154 -10.25 1.59 7.23
C ILE A 154 -10.57 3.05 7.63
N LYS A 155 -9.56 3.92 7.73
CA LYS A 155 -9.78 5.32 8.11
C LYS A 155 -10.63 6.07 7.08
N ILE A 156 -10.43 5.83 5.78
CA ILE A 156 -11.28 6.42 4.73
C ILE A 156 -12.74 5.96 4.89
N ALA A 157 -12.96 4.65 5.12
CA ALA A 157 -14.31 4.11 5.30
C ALA A 157 -15.00 4.69 6.55
N ALA A 158 -14.26 4.98 7.61
CA ALA A 158 -14.78 5.63 8.81
C ALA A 158 -15.12 7.12 8.56
N LEU A 159 -14.27 7.85 7.85
CA LEU A 159 -14.46 9.28 7.57
C LEU A 159 -15.54 9.53 6.51
N ARG A 160 -15.61 8.67 5.51
CA ARG A 160 -16.48 8.81 4.32
C ARG A 160 -17.08 7.46 3.93
N PRO A 161 -18.02 6.93 4.73
CA PRO A 161 -18.68 5.65 4.45
C PRO A 161 -19.46 5.66 3.13
N ASP A 162 -19.81 6.83 2.62
CA ASP A 162 -20.50 7.04 1.34
C ASP A 162 -19.60 6.78 0.11
N LEU A 163 -18.27 6.75 0.28
CA LEU A 163 -17.32 6.62 -0.84
C LEU A 163 -16.86 5.19 -1.10
N ILE A 164 -17.06 4.26 -0.17
CA ILE A 164 -16.54 2.88 -0.25
C ILE A 164 -17.68 1.90 -0.08
N ASP A 165 -17.79 0.91 -0.98
CA ASP A 165 -18.80 -0.15 -0.92
C ASP A 165 -18.23 -1.48 -0.40
N GLY A 166 -16.91 -1.70 -0.47
CA GLY A 166 -16.23 -2.90 0.02
C GLY A 166 -14.73 -2.71 0.17
N ILE A 167 -14.10 -3.49 1.04
CA ILE A 167 -12.66 -3.40 1.30
C ILE A 167 -12.00 -4.78 1.19
N LEU A 168 -10.86 -4.86 0.49
CA LEU A 168 -9.94 -5.97 0.56
C LEU A 168 -8.68 -5.53 1.31
N LEU A 169 -8.38 -6.23 2.40
CA LEU A 169 -7.20 -6.01 3.24
C LEU A 169 -6.17 -7.11 2.97
N GLY A 170 -5.02 -6.76 2.45
CA GLY A 170 -3.92 -7.70 2.21
C GLY A 170 -2.78 -7.51 3.22
N ALA A 171 -2.50 -8.53 4.05
CA ALA A 171 -1.50 -8.49 5.11
C ALA A 171 -1.50 -7.14 5.88
N PRO A 172 -2.67 -6.65 6.36
CA PRO A 172 -2.83 -5.28 6.82
C PRO A 172 -2.15 -5.04 8.16
N ALA A 173 -1.36 -3.98 8.26
CA ALA A 173 -0.69 -3.58 9.50
C ALA A 173 -1.64 -2.76 10.39
N ILE A 174 -2.60 -3.41 11.06
CA ILE A 174 -3.73 -2.76 11.73
C ILE A 174 -3.78 -2.91 13.25
N ALA A 175 -3.02 -3.85 13.83
CA ALA A 175 -3.07 -4.11 15.27
C ALA A 175 -2.00 -3.27 15.99
N PRO A 176 -2.36 -2.34 16.90
CA PRO A 176 -1.40 -1.52 17.63
C PRO A 176 -0.54 -2.36 18.57
N GLY A 177 0.73 -1.99 18.71
CA GLY A 177 1.69 -2.68 19.56
C GLY A 177 2.29 -3.96 18.99
N GLN A 178 2.04 -4.24 17.70
CA GLN A 178 2.57 -5.40 16.95
C GLN A 178 3.66 -4.98 15.92
N GLU A 179 4.17 -3.77 16.04
CA GLU A 179 5.14 -3.22 15.12
C GLU A 179 6.50 -3.90 15.27
N THR A 180 7.00 -4.47 14.17
CA THR A 180 8.36 -5.00 14.07
C THR A 180 9.32 -3.88 13.66
N TYR A 181 10.33 -3.59 14.48
CA TYR A 181 11.37 -2.59 14.17
C TYR A 181 12.62 -3.30 13.66
N PHE A 182 13.13 -2.85 12.53
CA PHE A 182 14.37 -3.37 11.95
C PHE A 182 15.56 -2.50 12.38
N ASP A 183 16.72 -3.10 12.64
CA ASP A 183 17.92 -2.40 13.13
C ASP A 183 18.33 -1.24 12.23
N ILE A 184 18.17 -1.40 10.91
CA ILE A 184 18.45 -0.34 9.94
C ILE A 184 17.57 0.92 10.11
N SER A 185 16.43 0.80 10.80
CA SER A 185 15.54 1.94 11.04
C SER A 185 16.08 2.93 12.08
N TYR A 186 16.93 2.49 13.02
CA TYR A 186 17.44 3.36 14.07
C TYR A 186 18.33 4.49 13.54
N PRO A 187 19.37 4.25 12.69
CA PRO A 187 20.17 5.33 12.15
C PRO A 187 19.40 6.30 11.26
N MET A 188 18.28 5.87 10.60
CA MET A 188 17.45 6.75 9.79
C MET A 188 16.72 7.84 10.61
N ARG A 189 16.61 7.69 11.93
CA ARG A 189 16.04 8.70 12.83
C ARG A 189 17.01 9.82 13.16
N VAL A 190 18.29 9.61 12.98
CA VAL A 190 19.30 10.65 13.21
C VAL A 190 19.26 11.66 12.07
N PRO A 191 19.01 12.96 12.36
CA PRO A 191 18.75 13.98 11.34
C PRO A 191 19.78 14.04 10.22
N ILE A 192 21.08 13.87 10.53
CA ILE A 192 22.17 13.90 9.55
C ILE A 192 22.24 12.58 8.77
N LEU A 193 22.09 11.43 9.46
CA LEU A 193 22.24 10.11 8.83
C LEU A 193 21.10 9.77 7.87
N LYS A 194 19.89 10.27 8.09
CA LYS A 194 18.75 10.00 7.18
C LYS A 194 19.02 10.38 5.72
N TYR A 195 19.95 11.32 5.45
CA TYR A 195 20.25 11.78 4.08
C TYR A 195 21.09 10.79 3.28
N ILE A 196 21.75 9.82 3.93
CA ILE A 196 22.52 8.76 3.25
C ILE A 196 21.65 7.55 2.88
N PHE A 197 20.42 7.47 3.39
CA PHE A 197 19.49 6.37 3.10
C PHE A 197 18.52 6.73 1.96
N PRO A 198 18.02 5.71 1.22
CA PRO A 198 16.97 5.94 0.23
C PRO A 198 15.75 6.61 0.84
N ARG A 199 15.30 7.70 0.24
CA ARG A 199 14.20 8.53 0.78
C ARG A 199 12.92 7.75 1.08
N MET A 200 12.63 6.72 0.29
CA MET A 200 11.49 5.83 0.50
C MET A 200 11.60 5.05 1.82
N LEU A 201 12.80 4.59 2.19
CA LEU A 201 13.05 3.92 3.46
C LEU A 201 12.94 4.88 4.64
N VAL A 202 13.40 6.11 4.48
CA VAL A 202 13.24 7.16 5.52
C VAL A 202 11.76 7.41 5.78
N VAL A 203 10.94 7.57 4.73
CA VAL A 203 9.48 7.73 4.88
C VAL A 203 8.84 6.54 5.60
N ALA A 204 9.19 5.31 5.17
CA ALA A 204 8.68 4.10 5.81
C ALA A 204 9.10 3.98 7.28
N THR A 205 10.31 4.44 7.62
CA THR A 205 10.79 4.50 9.00
C THR A 205 9.99 5.51 9.81
N ASP A 206 9.80 6.74 9.32
CA ASP A 206 9.00 7.77 10.00
C ASP A 206 7.57 7.28 10.26
N GLU A 207 6.92 6.65 9.26
CA GLU A 207 5.60 6.04 9.39
C GLU A 207 5.61 4.93 10.47
N LYS A 208 6.60 4.04 10.42
CA LYS A 208 6.70 2.91 11.37
C LYS A 208 6.83 3.37 12.81
N TRP A 209 7.59 4.41 13.08
CA TRP A 209 7.77 4.96 14.43
C TRP A 209 6.53 5.69 14.96
N ALA A 210 5.70 6.23 14.08
CA ALA A 210 4.41 6.83 14.45
C ALA A 210 3.28 5.79 14.54
N HIS A 211 3.44 4.61 13.92
CA HIS A 211 2.38 3.67 13.58
C HIS A 211 1.53 3.24 14.77
N ARG A 212 2.16 2.86 15.89
CA ARG A 212 1.44 2.45 17.10
C ARG A 212 0.46 3.52 17.55
N ARG A 213 0.92 4.76 17.71
CA ARG A 213 0.08 5.88 18.14
C ARG A 213 -1.06 6.14 17.15
N GLU A 214 -0.78 6.07 15.86
CA GLU A 214 -1.77 6.29 14.81
C GLU A 214 -2.81 5.16 14.78
N LEU A 215 -2.43 3.91 15.05
CA LEU A 215 -3.36 2.78 15.18
C LEU A 215 -4.19 2.88 16.46
N GLU A 216 -3.60 3.33 17.58
CA GLU A 216 -4.34 3.62 18.82
C GLU A 216 -5.39 4.71 18.59
N ALA A 217 -5.06 5.77 17.84
CA ALA A 217 -6.00 6.81 17.45
C ALA A 217 -7.12 6.32 16.51
N LEU A 218 -6.88 5.24 15.75
CA LEU A 218 -7.87 4.62 14.86
C LEU A 218 -8.87 3.70 15.62
N LEU A 219 -8.60 3.32 16.88
CA LEU A 219 -9.44 2.37 17.61
C LEU A 219 -10.93 2.74 17.68
N PRO A 220 -11.33 4.00 17.88
CA PRO A 220 -12.75 4.38 17.90
C PRO A 220 -13.48 4.17 16.58
N ASP A 221 -12.75 4.22 15.46
CA ASP A 221 -13.34 4.21 14.12
C ASP A 221 -13.80 2.81 13.66
N TRP A 222 -13.23 1.74 14.22
CA TRP A 222 -13.51 0.36 13.81
C TRP A 222 -14.99 -0.01 13.91
N ALA A 223 -15.66 0.43 14.97
CA ALA A 223 -17.07 0.16 15.17
C ALA A 223 -17.99 0.91 14.19
N SER A 224 -17.49 1.89 13.43
CA SER A 224 -18.25 2.62 12.43
C SER A 224 -18.27 1.96 11.05
N ILE A 225 -17.39 0.97 10.81
CA ILE A 225 -17.27 0.32 9.50
C ILE A 225 -18.53 -0.52 9.22
N ARG A 226 -19.13 -0.33 8.02
CA ARG A 226 -20.41 -0.94 7.60
C ARG A 226 -20.33 -1.61 6.23
N VAL A 227 -19.13 -1.78 5.67
CA VAL A 227 -18.95 -2.41 4.35
C VAL A 227 -18.39 -3.82 4.49
N PRO A 228 -18.65 -4.75 3.55
CA PRO A 228 -18.05 -6.08 3.56
C PRO A 228 -16.53 -6.01 3.46
N ILE A 229 -15.85 -6.90 4.17
CA ILE A 229 -14.39 -6.97 4.19
C ILE A 229 -13.91 -8.37 3.84
N ILE A 230 -12.92 -8.45 2.96
CA ILE A 230 -12.09 -9.64 2.75
C ILE A 230 -10.71 -9.33 3.29
N TYR A 231 -10.24 -10.16 4.21
CA TYR A 231 -8.92 -10.09 4.84
C TYR A 231 -8.06 -11.26 4.35
N ILE A 232 -6.86 -10.99 3.85
CA ILE A 232 -5.94 -12.02 3.35
C ILE A 232 -4.58 -11.82 4.00
N GLN A 233 -4.01 -12.88 4.59
CA GLN A 233 -2.66 -12.82 5.17
C GLN A 233 -1.93 -14.17 5.04
N GLY A 234 -0.61 -14.12 4.96
CA GLY A 234 0.23 -15.31 5.01
C GLY A 234 0.42 -15.82 6.45
N GLU A 235 0.42 -17.14 6.65
CA GLU A 235 0.68 -17.74 7.95
C GLU A 235 2.13 -17.56 8.43
N ASN A 236 3.07 -17.35 7.50
CA ASN A 236 4.49 -17.11 7.79
C ASN A 236 4.86 -15.62 7.61
N ASP A 237 3.91 -14.72 7.82
CA ASP A 237 4.14 -13.27 7.76
C ASP A 237 5.05 -12.84 8.93
N GLU A 238 6.25 -12.40 8.58
CA GLU A 238 7.28 -11.96 9.54
C GLU A 238 7.24 -10.47 9.87
N ILE A 239 6.38 -9.70 9.18
CA ILE A 239 6.26 -8.24 9.34
C ILE A 239 5.00 -7.87 10.13
N VAL A 240 3.88 -8.51 9.80
CA VAL A 240 2.58 -8.35 10.46
C VAL A 240 2.23 -9.69 11.14
N ASN A 241 2.02 -9.67 12.43
CA ASN A 241 1.81 -10.89 13.20
C ASN A 241 0.56 -11.66 12.72
N PRO A 242 0.72 -12.90 12.19
CA PRO A 242 -0.37 -13.64 11.57
C PRO A 242 -1.35 -14.29 12.56
N LYS A 243 -1.06 -14.23 13.85
CA LYS A 243 -1.96 -14.75 14.91
C LYS A 243 -2.80 -13.64 15.53
N THR A 244 -2.14 -12.55 15.90
CA THR A 244 -2.80 -11.46 16.64
C THR A 244 -3.56 -10.50 15.73
N THR A 245 -3.10 -10.25 14.51
CA THR A 245 -3.73 -9.26 13.63
C THR A 245 -5.09 -9.72 13.07
N PRO A 246 -5.29 -10.98 12.60
CA PRO A 246 -6.61 -11.47 12.23
C PRO A 246 -7.58 -11.52 13.41
N ALA A 247 -7.10 -11.91 14.60
CA ALA A 247 -7.91 -11.89 15.82
C ALA A 247 -8.34 -10.47 16.20
N PHE A 248 -7.44 -9.48 16.07
CA PHE A 248 -7.76 -8.07 16.24
C PHE A 248 -8.83 -7.62 15.23
N ALA A 249 -8.69 -7.95 13.95
CA ALA A 249 -9.68 -7.63 12.92
C ALA A 249 -11.06 -8.18 13.27
N SER A 250 -11.14 -9.48 13.66
CA SER A 250 -12.39 -10.12 14.06
C SER A 250 -13.04 -9.45 15.27
N ALA A 251 -12.24 -9.05 16.26
CA ALA A 251 -12.75 -8.41 17.46
C ALA A 251 -13.22 -6.96 17.23
N ARG A 252 -12.75 -6.27 16.19
CA ARG A 252 -13.04 -4.86 15.94
C ARG A 252 -14.07 -4.62 14.85
N LEU A 253 -14.13 -5.48 13.83
CA LEU A 253 -15.05 -5.36 12.69
C LEU A 253 -16.41 -6.01 12.99
N ILE A 254 -16.99 -5.67 14.13
CA ILE A 254 -18.23 -6.29 14.65
C ILE A 254 -19.49 -5.86 13.93
N ASN A 255 -19.45 -4.77 13.18
CA ASN A 255 -20.61 -4.16 12.51
C ASN A 255 -20.56 -4.27 10.99
N VAL A 256 -19.57 -4.98 10.43
CA VAL A 256 -19.50 -5.21 8.98
C VAL A 256 -20.54 -6.27 8.55
N PRO A 257 -21.16 -6.14 7.37
CA PRO A 257 -22.13 -7.12 6.90
C PRO A 257 -21.53 -8.51 6.63
N SER A 258 -20.24 -8.57 6.33
CA SER A 258 -19.46 -9.82 6.25
C SER A 258 -17.97 -9.55 6.43
N LEU A 259 -17.31 -10.46 7.14
CA LEU A 259 -15.84 -10.52 7.28
C LEU A 259 -15.38 -11.91 6.85
N GLU A 260 -14.62 -12.00 5.78
CA GLU A 260 -13.96 -13.21 5.32
C GLU A 260 -12.46 -13.10 5.63
N ILE A 261 -11.91 -14.05 6.41
CA ILE A 261 -10.49 -14.10 6.74
C ILE A 261 -9.87 -15.30 6.04
N ILE A 262 -8.86 -15.05 5.23
CA ILE A 262 -8.12 -16.05 4.46
C ILE A 262 -6.68 -16.07 4.93
N MET A 263 -6.27 -17.17 5.57
CA MET A 263 -4.89 -17.42 5.95
C MET A 263 -4.26 -18.35 4.91
N ILE A 264 -3.11 -17.93 4.36
CA ILE A 264 -2.44 -18.65 3.28
C ILE A 264 -1.26 -19.46 3.84
N PRO A 265 -1.29 -20.80 3.80
CA PRO A 265 -0.20 -21.63 4.29
C PRO A 265 1.14 -21.29 3.63
N ASN A 266 2.20 -21.26 4.42
CA ASN A 266 3.58 -20.99 3.99
C ASN A 266 3.83 -19.66 3.28
N GLN A 267 2.83 -18.77 3.17
CA GLN A 267 2.96 -17.47 2.56
C GLN A 267 3.57 -16.47 3.56
N ARG A 268 4.55 -15.70 3.09
CA ARG A 268 5.16 -14.57 3.82
C ARG A 268 4.38 -13.27 3.57
N HIS A 269 4.91 -12.12 4.03
CA HIS A 269 4.22 -10.83 4.00
C HIS A 269 3.81 -10.34 2.60
N PHE A 270 4.65 -10.54 1.58
CA PHE A 270 4.40 -10.01 0.23
C PHE A 270 3.37 -10.84 -0.53
N LEU A 271 2.20 -10.26 -0.83
CA LEU A 271 1.07 -10.95 -1.49
C LEU A 271 0.95 -10.62 -2.98
N THR A 272 1.22 -9.38 -3.38
CA THR A 272 0.85 -8.83 -4.70
C THR A 272 1.37 -9.65 -5.90
N TYR A 273 2.57 -10.21 -5.81
CA TYR A 273 3.12 -11.05 -6.89
C TYR A 273 2.84 -12.55 -6.68
N PRO A 274 3.17 -13.17 -5.54
CA PRO A 274 2.98 -14.61 -5.37
C PRO A 274 1.51 -15.01 -5.31
N GLN A 275 0.64 -14.15 -4.77
CA GLN A 275 -0.80 -14.42 -4.62
C GLN A 275 -1.66 -13.64 -5.62
N HIS A 276 -1.11 -13.28 -6.78
CA HIS A 276 -1.78 -12.49 -7.80
C HIS A 276 -3.18 -13.05 -8.16
N LYS A 277 -3.25 -14.36 -8.47
CA LYS A 277 -4.53 -15.00 -8.85
C LYS A 277 -5.56 -14.95 -7.73
N LEU A 278 -5.15 -15.16 -6.48
CA LEU A 278 -6.06 -15.08 -5.33
C LEU A 278 -6.58 -13.65 -5.15
N LEU A 279 -5.71 -12.64 -5.23
CA LEU A 279 -6.12 -11.24 -5.14
C LEU A 279 -7.12 -10.87 -6.24
N VAL A 280 -6.85 -11.28 -7.49
CA VAL A 280 -7.78 -11.08 -8.61
C VAL A 280 -9.14 -11.71 -8.33
N THR A 281 -9.15 -13.00 -7.94
CA THR A 281 -10.38 -13.72 -7.61
C THR A 281 -11.17 -13.01 -6.52
N LYS A 282 -10.51 -12.63 -5.42
CA LYS A 282 -11.17 -12.01 -4.27
C LYS A 282 -11.61 -10.56 -4.53
N LEU A 283 -10.93 -9.81 -5.38
CA LEU A 283 -11.40 -8.50 -5.83
C LEU A 283 -12.66 -8.64 -6.71
N VAL A 284 -12.71 -9.61 -7.60
CA VAL A 284 -13.92 -9.88 -8.41
C VAL A 284 -15.08 -10.37 -7.54
N GLU A 285 -14.83 -11.24 -6.57
CA GLU A 285 -15.84 -11.68 -5.60
C GLU A 285 -16.38 -10.48 -4.79
N MET A 286 -15.50 -9.59 -4.33
CA MET A 286 -15.92 -8.38 -3.62
C MET A 286 -16.78 -7.48 -4.51
N LEU A 287 -16.42 -7.26 -5.78
CA LEU A 287 -17.25 -6.49 -6.71
C LEU A 287 -18.65 -7.08 -6.87
N LYS A 288 -18.78 -8.41 -6.96
CA LYS A 288 -20.08 -9.10 -7.04
C LYS A 288 -20.88 -8.96 -5.73
N LYS A 289 -20.22 -8.99 -4.59
CA LYS A 289 -20.86 -8.86 -3.27
C LYS A 289 -21.46 -7.47 -3.02
N VAL A 290 -20.91 -6.43 -3.66
CA VAL A 290 -21.35 -5.03 -3.50
C VAL A 290 -22.24 -4.53 -4.65
N GLN A 291 -22.48 -5.38 -5.67
CA GLN A 291 -23.45 -5.09 -6.75
C GLN A 291 -24.87 -5.17 -6.21
#